data_679a71e73c7445cffcd780160c328ce3
#
_entry.id   679a71e73c7445cffcd780160c328ce3
#
_cell.length_a   1.000
_cell.length_b   1.000
_cell.length_c   1.000
_cell.angle_alpha   90.00
_cell.angle_beta   90.00
_cell.angle_gamma   90.00
#
_symmetry.space_group_name_H-M   'P 1'
#
loop_
_entity.id
_entity.type
_entity.pdbx_description
1 polymer ?
#
loop_
_entity_poly.entity_id
_entity_poly.type
_entity_poly.pdbx_seq_one_letter_code
_entity_poly.pdbx_strand_id
1 'polypeptide(L)'
;MRDSHSKGAVEFIFSEFNTDNEIETPSYSDFIRLEQAKLNKAQTLSQEDRLEILKNTNPKPTKTTVSQTVFIRNQVVVAAVLHKANGKCEKCKCNAPFLRDTDNTPYLEVHHIVTLAEGGDDTIENAIALCPNCHRQAHHGKKNAI
;
A
#
# COMPACT_ATOMS: atom_id res chain seq x y z
N MET A 1 -15.63 41.96 0.67
CA MET A 1 -15.85 41.05 1.80
C MET A 1 -15.28 39.71 1.38
N ARG A 2 -14.09 39.34 1.86
CA ARG A 2 -13.42 38.06 1.50
C ARG A 2 -13.69 37.07 2.62
N ASP A 3 -14.19 35.91 2.24
CA ASP A 3 -14.71 34.88 3.12
C ASP A 3 -13.67 34.34 4.11
N SER A 4 -14.05 34.43 5.39
CA SER A 4 -13.31 33.89 6.55
C SER A 4 -13.46 32.38 6.72
N HIS A 5 -14.03 31.67 5.73
CA HIS A 5 -14.34 30.23 5.84
C HIS A 5 -13.18 29.27 5.52
N SER A 6 -12.13 29.76 4.82
CA SER A 6 -11.02 28.87 4.45
C SER A 6 -9.98 28.67 5.57
N LYS A 7 -9.80 29.66 6.46
CA LYS A 7 -8.82 29.57 7.57
C LYS A 7 -9.19 28.52 8.62
N GLY A 8 -10.46 28.39 8.96
CA GLY A 8 -10.92 27.39 9.95
C GLY A 8 -10.77 25.95 9.49
N ALA A 9 -10.89 25.68 8.18
CA ALA A 9 -10.73 24.32 7.64
C ALA A 9 -9.28 23.86 7.65
N VAL A 10 -8.32 24.79 7.46
CA VAL A 10 -6.87 24.49 7.48
C VAL A 10 -6.38 24.24 8.91
N GLU A 11 -6.82 25.03 9.90
CA GLU A 11 -6.50 24.81 11.32
C GLU A 11 -7.09 23.50 11.86
N PHE A 12 -8.29 23.13 11.45
CA PHE A 12 -8.93 21.88 11.87
C PHE A 12 -8.16 20.62 11.40
N ILE A 13 -7.51 20.67 10.24
CA ILE A 13 -6.68 19.58 9.73
C ILE A 13 -5.39 19.40 10.55
N PHE A 14 -4.85 20.48 11.13
CA PHE A 14 -3.61 20.44 11.93
C PHE A 14 -3.84 20.09 13.40
N SER A 15 -4.99 20.41 13.98
CA SER A 15 -5.26 20.21 15.41
C SER A 15 -5.63 18.76 15.79
N GLU A 16 -6.08 17.93 14.86
CA GLU A 16 -6.44 16.53 15.13
C GLU A 16 -5.23 15.59 15.40
N PHE A 17 -3.99 16.10 15.32
CA PHE A 17 -2.77 15.31 15.42
C PHE A 17 -1.86 15.65 16.60
N ASN A 18 -2.26 16.55 17.50
CA ASN A 18 -1.51 16.92 18.70
C ASN A 18 -2.32 16.60 19.97
N THR A 19 -2.48 15.32 20.29
CA THR A 19 -2.88 14.90 21.63
C THR A 19 -1.78 14.03 22.20
N ASP A 20 -1.01 14.58 23.14
CA ASP A 20 -0.07 13.86 24.00
C ASP A 20 -0.85 12.96 24.99
N ASN A 21 -1.43 11.90 24.49
CA ASN A 21 -1.89 10.77 25.30
C ASN A 21 -0.98 9.58 24.97
N GLU A 22 -0.72 8.70 25.93
CA GLU A 22 0.00 7.43 25.73
C GLU A 22 -0.62 6.70 24.54
N ILE A 23 -0.02 6.90 23.37
CA ILE A 23 -0.57 6.45 22.10
C ILE A 23 -0.15 5.00 21.96
N GLU A 24 -1.08 4.07 22.15
CA GLU A 24 -0.92 2.72 21.60
C GLU A 24 -0.45 2.86 20.15
N THR A 25 0.66 2.21 19.84
CA THR A 25 1.22 2.25 18.47
C THR A 25 0.12 1.84 17.49
N PRO A 26 -0.35 2.72 16.60
CA PRO A 26 -1.47 2.43 15.73
C PRO A 26 -1.13 1.25 14.82
N SER A 27 -2.14 0.48 14.42
CA SER A 27 -1.93 -0.57 13.45
C SER A 27 -1.59 0.03 12.07
N TYR A 28 -0.82 -0.71 11.26
CA TYR A 28 -0.52 -0.30 9.89
C TYR A 28 -1.80 -0.10 9.06
N SER A 29 -2.82 -0.92 9.28
CA SER A 29 -4.11 -0.79 8.58
C SER A 29 -4.85 0.50 8.94
N ASP A 30 -4.83 0.92 10.20
CA ASP A 30 -5.43 2.18 10.62
C ASP A 30 -4.66 3.37 10.07
N PHE A 31 -3.34 3.29 10.05
CA PHE A 31 -2.49 4.30 9.44
C PHE A 31 -2.82 4.47 7.94
N ILE A 32 -2.89 3.39 7.17
CA ILE A 32 -3.24 3.46 5.74
C ILE A 32 -4.65 4.02 5.52
N ARG A 33 -5.61 3.65 6.35
CA ARG A 33 -6.98 4.19 6.29
C ARG A 33 -7.01 5.70 6.52
N LEU A 34 -6.25 6.20 7.50
CA LEU A 34 -6.10 7.63 7.77
C LEU A 34 -5.43 8.37 6.62
N GLU A 35 -4.34 7.85 6.08
CA GLU A 35 -3.64 8.45 4.94
C GLU A 35 -4.55 8.52 3.69
N GLN A 36 -5.35 7.48 3.45
CA GLN A 36 -6.32 7.49 2.35
C GLN A 36 -7.41 8.54 2.57
N ALA A 37 -7.91 8.69 3.79
CA ALA A 37 -8.91 9.71 4.12
C ALA A 37 -8.36 11.13 3.91
N LYS A 38 -7.10 11.38 4.31
CA LYS A 38 -6.40 12.65 4.06
C LYS A 38 -6.24 12.91 2.57
N LEU A 39 -5.83 11.90 1.80
CA LEU A 39 -5.68 12.01 0.35
C LEU A 39 -7.03 12.34 -0.31
N ASN A 40 -8.10 11.63 0.05
CA ASN A 40 -9.43 11.89 -0.49
C ASN A 40 -9.87 13.34 -0.23
N LYS A 41 -9.65 13.85 1.00
CA LYS A 41 -9.93 15.23 1.36
C LYS A 41 -9.09 16.22 0.54
N ALA A 42 -7.80 15.96 0.38
CA ALA A 42 -6.91 16.80 -0.43
C ALA A 42 -7.32 16.81 -1.92
N GLN A 43 -7.88 15.73 -2.42
CA GLN A 43 -8.38 15.65 -3.81
C GLN A 43 -9.62 16.53 -4.06
N THR A 44 -10.41 16.86 -3.03
CA THR A 44 -11.57 17.76 -3.17
C THR A 44 -11.19 19.24 -3.20
N LEU A 45 -9.95 19.59 -2.82
CA LEU A 45 -9.48 20.97 -2.86
C LEU A 45 -9.27 21.45 -4.30
N SER A 46 -9.39 22.77 -4.52
CA SER A 46 -8.97 23.39 -5.78
C SER A 46 -7.44 23.32 -5.95
N GLN A 47 -6.97 23.53 -7.17
CA GLN A 47 -5.51 23.57 -7.42
C GLN A 47 -4.88 24.77 -6.68
N GLU A 48 -5.57 25.89 -6.63
CA GLU A 48 -5.13 27.10 -5.94
C GLU A 48 -4.99 26.86 -4.44
N ASP A 49 -5.98 26.22 -3.81
CA ASP A 49 -5.93 25.90 -2.36
C ASP A 49 -4.79 24.95 -2.05
N ARG A 50 -4.58 23.90 -2.88
CA ARG A 50 -3.44 22.98 -2.71
C ARG A 50 -2.11 23.71 -2.74
N LEU A 51 -1.92 24.62 -3.71
CA LEU A 51 -0.68 25.39 -3.83
C LEU A 51 -0.48 26.36 -2.64
N GLU A 52 -1.56 26.96 -2.14
CA GLU A 52 -1.52 27.83 -0.96
C GLU A 52 -1.10 27.05 0.30
N ILE A 53 -1.70 25.87 0.52
CA ILE A 53 -1.34 24.98 1.64
C ILE A 53 0.13 24.57 1.53
N LEU A 54 0.59 24.16 0.33
CA LEU A 54 1.98 23.72 0.14
C LEU A 54 3.02 24.81 0.40
N LYS A 55 2.72 26.07 0.11
CA LYS A 55 3.62 27.20 0.43
C LYS A 55 3.90 27.32 1.93
N ASN A 56 2.93 26.96 2.76
CA ASN A 56 3.00 27.09 4.22
C ASN A 56 3.31 25.77 4.94
N THR A 57 3.47 24.66 4.19
CA THR A 57 3.75 23.33 4.76
C THR A 57 5.25 23.10 4.88
N ASN A 58 5.70 22.52 6.00
CA ASN A 58 7.08 22.07 6.14
C ASN A 58 7.35 20.95 5.10
N PRO A 59 8.35 21.12 4.20
CA PRO A 59 8.65 20.12 3.18
C PRO A 59 9.26 18.83 3.72
N LYS A 60 9.74 18.83 4.98
CA LYS A 60 10.33 17.65 5.62
C LYS A 60 9.23 16.80 6.25
N PRO A 61 9.02 15.53 5.80
CA PRO A 61 8.02 14.66 6.39
C PRO A 61 8.41 14.28 7.83
N THR A 62 7.40 14.12 8.67
CA THR A 62 7.55 13.53 10.00
C THR A 62 7.58 12.01 9.92
N LYS A 63 8.10 11.36 10.97
CA LYS A 63 8.13 9.90 11.10
C LYS A 63 7.11 9.45 12.14
N THR A 64 6.48 8.32 11.88
CA THR A 64 5.65 7.63 12.87
C THR A 64 6.00 6.15 12.91
N THR A 65 5.72 5.49 14.03
CA THR A 65 5.86 4.04 14.19
C THR A 65 4.48 3.41 14.16
N VAL A 66 4.34 2.29 13.46
CA VAL A 66 3.10 1.52 13.36
C VAL A 66 3.38 0.05 13.64
N SER A 67 2.41 -0.66 14.20
CA SER A 67 2.48 -2.11 14.40
C SER A 67 1.82 -2.84 13.25
N GLN A 68 2.39 -3.99 12.85
CA GLN A 68 1.82 -4.85 11.81
C GLN A 68 2.00 -6.32 12.18
N THR A 69 0.94 -7.09 12.10
CA THR A 69 1.00 -8.55 12.13
C THR A 69 1.29 -9.05 10.73
N VAL A 70 2.29 -9.94 10.61
CA VAL A 70 2.67 -10.56 9.34
C VAL A 70 2.59 -12.08 9.44
N PHE A 71 2.23 -12.74 8.35
CA PHE A 71 2.28 -14.19 8.25
C PHE A 71 3.70 -14.65 7.93
N ILE A 72 4.21 -15.63 8.67
CA ILE A 72 5.47 -16.29 8.35
C ILE A 72 5.19 -17.31 7.25
N ARG A 73 5.66 -17.02 6.04
CA ARG A 73 5.45 -17.88 4.87
C ARG A 73 6.46 -19.02 4.82
N ASN A 74 6.05 -20.17 4.31
CA ASN A 74 6.96 -21.26 4.00
C ASN A 74 7.81 -20.92 2.77
N GLN A 75 9.09 -20.70 2.97
CA GLN A 75 10.00 -20.30 1.89
C GLN A 75 10.18 -21.39 0.82
N VAL A 76 9.91 -22.65 1.14
CA VAL A 76 9.92 -23.74 0.15
C VAL A 76 8.75 -23.61 -0.80
N VAL A 77 7.56 -23.23 -0.32
CA VAL A 77 6.39 -22.91 -1.17
C VAL A 77 6.71 -21.73 -2.09
N VAL A 78 7.26 -20.66 -1.54
CA VAL A 78 7.67 -19.48 -2.32
C VAL A 78 8.64 -19.86 -3.45
N ALA A 79 9.69 -20.62 -3.12
CA ALA A 79 10.67 -21.07 -4.11
C ALA A 79 10.06 -21.97 -5.19
N ALA A 80 9.19 -22.89 -4.82
CA ALA A 80 8.53 -23.80 -5.74
C ALA A 80 7.59 -23.05 -6.73
N VAL A 81 6.82 -22.07 -6.24
CA VAL A 81 5.95 -21.25 -7.07
C VAL A 81 6.75 -20.39 -8.07
N LEU A 82 7.83 -19.75 -7.61
CA LEU A 82 8.70 -18.97 -8.49
C LEU A 82 9.41 -19.85 -9.54
N HIS A 83 9.86 -21.03 -9.15
CA HIS A 83 10.46 -22.01 -10.06
C HIS A 83 9.47 -22.49 -11.12
N LYS A 84 8.24 -22.84 -10.72
CA LYS A 84 7.14 -23.23 -11.62
C LYS A 84 6.83 -22.14 -12.65
N ALA A 85 6.81 -20.88 -12.23
CA ALA A 85 6.54 -19.74 -13.10
C ALA A 85 7.64 -19.46 -14.15
N ASN A 86 8.84 -19.93 -13.91
CA ASN A 86 9.97 -19.83 -14.83
C ASN A 86 10.16 -18.41 -15.39
N GLY A 87 10.14 -17.41 -14.53
CA GLY A 87 10.33 -16.00 -14.89
C GLY A 87 9.15 -15.34 -15.60
N LYS A 88 7.99 -15.99 -15.71
CA LYS A 88 6.78 -15.44 -16.35
C LYS A 88 5.66 -15.23 -15.35
N CYS A 89 5.00 -14.10 -15.44
CA CYS A 89 3.79 -13.82 -14.68
C CYS A 89 2.69 -14.83 -15.04
N GLU A 90 2.15 -15.55 -14.06
CA GLU A 90 1.13 -16.57 -14.30
C GLU A 90 -0.24 -15.98 -14.72
N LYS A 91 -0.48 -14.66 -14.51
CA LYS A 91 -1.68 -13.94 -14.98
C LYS A 91 -1.51 -13.39 -16.39
N CYS A 92 -0.64 -12.42 -16.61
CA CYS A 92 -0.51 -11.77 -17.92
C CYS A 92 0.40 -12.50 -18.90
N LYS A 93 1.08 -13.56 -18.46
CA LYS A 93 2.02 -14.38 -19.25
C LYS A 93 3.27 -13.64 -19.76
N CYS A 94 3.42 -12.37 -19.41
CA CYS A 94 4.62 -11.59 -19.74
C CYS A 94 5.82 -12.04 -18.90
N ASN A 95 7.01 -11.84 -19.40
CA ASN A 95 8.24 -12.02 -18.64
C ASN A 95 8.25 -11.09 -17.42
N ALA A 96 8.96 -11.48 -16.36
CA ALA A 96 9.25 -10.61 -15.25
C ALA A 96 9.82 -9.27 -15.74
N PRO A 97 9.40 -8.13 -15.16
CA PRO A 97 9.75 -6.81 -15.69
C PRO A 97 11.23 -6.46 -15.56
N PHE A 98 11.92 -7.09 -14.63
CA PHE A 98 13.35 -6.90 -14.37
C PHE A 98 13.93 -8.08 -13.60
N LEU A 99 15.25 -8.12 -13.50
CA LEU A 99 15.98 -9.07 -12.64
C LEU A 99 16.27 -8.43 -11.28
N ARG A 100 16.30 -9.24 -10.22
CA ARG A 100 16.70 -8.78 -8.89
C ARG A 100 18.18 -8.39 -8.89
N ASP A 101 18.50 -7.28 -8.26
CA ASP A 101 19.89 -6.84 -8.09
C ASP A 101 20.72 -7.79 -7.19
N THR A 102 20.06 -8.50 -6.28
CA THR A 102 20.71 -9.37 -5.29
C THR A 102 21.25 -10.67 -5.87
N ASP A 103 20.57 -11.27 -6.85
CA ASP A 103 20.84 -12.63 -7.33
C ASP A 103 20.59 -12.83 -8.83
N ASN A 104 20.27 -11.78 -9.57
CA ASN A 104 19.93 -11.80 -11.00
C ASN A 104 18.73 -12.72 -11.35
N THR A 105 17.88 -13.08 -10.40
CA THR A 105 16.68 -13.86 -10.67
C THR A 105 15.54 -12.98 -11.17
N PRO A 106 14.59 -13.50 -12.00
CA PRO A 106 13.42 -12.76 -12.46
C PRO A 106 12.56 -12.25 -11.28
N TYR A 107 12.20 -10.97 -11.28
CA TYR A 107 11.39 -10.40 -10.22
C TYR A 107 9.92 -10.72 -10.42
N LEU A 108 9.41 -11.67 -9.64
CA LEU A 108 8.00 -11.97 -9.47
C LEU A 108 7.67 -11.98 -7.98
N GLU A 109 6.41 -11.77 -7.65
CA GLU A 109 5.84 -11.77 -6.31
C GLU A 109 4.86 -12.92 -6.16
N VAL A 110 4.97 -13.69 -5.06
CA VAL A 110 4.04 -14.79 -4.79
C VAL A 110 2.77 -14.24 -4.17
N HIS A 111 1.64 -14.54 -4.79
CA HIS A 111 0.29 -14.15 -4.39
C HIS A 111 -0.54 -15.38 -4.04
N HIS A 112 -1.20 -15.37 -2.86
CA HIS A 112 -2.14 -16.43 -2.49
C HIS A 112 -3.51 -16.12 -3.08
N ILE A 113 -4.11 -17.10 -3.77
CA ILE A 113 -5.43 -16.99 -4.44
C ILE A 113 -6.51 -16.73 -3.39
N VAL A 114 -6.56 -17.54 -2.34
CA VAL A 114 -7.25 -17.25 -1.09
C VAL A 114 -6.20 -16.68 -0.14
N THR A 115 -6.35 -15.44 0.28
CA THR A 115 -5.31 -14.78 1.08
C THR A 115 -5.14 -15.47 2.44
N LEU A 116 -3.93 -15.43 3.00
CA LEU A 116 -3.65 -15.99 4.33
C LEU A 116 -4.51 -15.33 5.41
N ALA A 117 -4.84 -14.05 5.25
CA ALA A 117 -5.73 -13.31 6.14
C ALA A 117 -7.19 -13.80 6.08
N GLU A 118 -7.61 -14.38 4.96
CA GLU A 118 -8.93 -15.00 4.77
C GLU A 118 -8.93 -16.50 5.10
N GLY A 119 -7.84 -17.02 5.68
CA GLY A 119 -7.70 -18.42 6.05
C GLY A 119 -7.20 -19.34 4.93
N GLY A 120 -6.63 -18.78 3.86
CA GLY A 120 -6.01 -19.56 2.80
C GLY A 120 -4.76 -20.30 3.26
N ASP A 121 -4.52 -21.49 2.70
CA ASP A 121 -3.36 -22.31 3.00
C ASP A 121 -2.10 -21.77 2.30
N ASP A 122 -0.94 -21.91 2.96
CA ASP A 122 0.36 -21.59 2.37
C ASP A 122 0.89 -22.82 1.59
N THR A 123 0.29 -23.06 0.41
CA THR A 123 0.59 -24.18 -0.47
C THR A 123 0.80 -23.73 -1.92
N ILE A 124 1.44 -24.61 -2.73
CA ILE A 124 1.70 -24.33 -4.15
C ILE A 124 0.37 -24.19 -4.94
N GLU A 125 -0.64 -24.93 -4.56
CA GLU A 125 -1.97 -24.94 -5.19
C GLU A 125 -2.74 -23.63 -4.95
N ASN A 126 -2.52 -23.03 -3.78
CA ASN A 126 -3.15 -21.75 -3.40
C ASN A 126 -2.26 -20.53 -3.73
N ALA A 127 -1.14 -20.71 -4.46
CA ALA A 127 -0.22 -19.64 -4.73
C ALA A 127 0.18 -19.55 -6.21
N ILE A 128 0.33 -18.33 -6.71
CA ILE A 128 0.75 -18.01 -8.07
C ILE A 128 1.83 -16.93 -8.07
N ALA A 129 2.69 -16.95 -9.08
CA ALA A 129 3.72 -15.92 -9.28
C ALA A 129 3.20 -14.83 -10.21
N LEU A 130 3.19 -13.59 -9.73
CA LEU A 130 2.70 -12.42 -10.46
C LEU A 130 3.79 -11.37 -10.66
N CYS A 131 3.74 -10.66 -11.78
CA CYS A 131 4.50 -9.42 -11.89
C CYS A 131 3.91 -8.35 -10.94
N PRO A 132 4.68 -7.32 -10.55
CA PRO A 132 4.23 -6.29 -9.61
C PRO A 132 2.89 -5.64 -10.01
N ASN A 133 2.69 -5.38 -11.29
CA ASN A 133 1.45 -4.78 -11.78
C ASN A 133 0.23 -5.71 -11.57
N CYS A 134 0.35 -6.99 -11.92
CA CYS A 134 -0.72 -7.97 -11.71
C CYS A 134 -0.97 -8.21 -10.23
N HIS A 135 0.07 -8.22 -9.41
CA HIS A 135 -0.04 -8.38 -7.96
C HIS A 135 -0.76 -7.19 -7.31
N ARG A 136 -0.37 -5.96 -7.67
CA ARG A 136 -1.07 -4.75 -7.21
C ARG A 136 -2.51 -4.72 -7.69
N GLN A 137 -2.78 -5.13 -8.93
CA GLN A 137 -4.14 -5.23 -9.45
C GLN A 137 -4.98 -6.26 -8.67
N ALA A 138 -4.40 -7.39 -8.25
CA ALA A 138 -5.09 -8.38 -7.44
C ALA A 138 -5.54 -7.81 -6.08
N HIS A 139 -4.71 -6.96 -5.45
CA HIS A 139 -5.03 -6.35 -4.16
C HIS A 139 -5.90 -5.09 -4.24
N HIS A 140 -5.78 -4.28 -5.29
CA HIS A 140 -6.37 -2.94 -5.37
C HIS A 140 -7.28 -2.72 -6.56
N GLY A 141 -7.31 -3.67 -7.50
CA GLY A 141 -8.16 -3.62 -8.68
C GLY A 141 -9.63 -3.90 -8.37
N LYS A 142 -10.51 -3.61 -9.32
CA LYS A 142 -11.92 -4.03 -9.22
C LYS A 142 -11.98 -5.56 -9.15
N LYS A 143 -12.84 -6.11 -8.29
CA LYS A 143 -12.95 -7.56 -8.00
C LYS A 143 -13.19 -8.46 -9.22
N ASN A 144 -13.54 -7.92 -10.38
CA ASN A 144 -13.78 -8.66 -11.62
C ASN A 144 -12.54 -8.75 -12.55
N ALA A 145 -11.36 -8.44 -12.06
CA ALA A 145 -10.13 -8.36 -12.87
C ALA A 145 -9.22 -9.61 -12.78
N ILE A 146 -9.71 -10.71 -12.19
CA ILE A 146 -9.02 -12.01 -12.12
C ILE A 146 -9.78 -13.03 -12.92
#